data_d40f9ffc84778dd5235a6c9255c4a7e6
#
_entry.id   d40f9ffc84778dd5235a6c9255c4a7e6
#
_cell.length_a   1.000
_cell.length_b   1.000
_cell.length_c   1.000
_cell.angle_alpha   90.00
_cell.angle_beta   90.00
_cell.angle_gamma   90.00
#
_symmetry.space_group_name_H-M   'P 1'
#
loop_
_entity.id
_entity.type
_entity.pdbx_description
1 polymer ?
#
loop_
_entity_poly.entity_id
_entity_poly.type
_entity_poly.pdbx_seq_one_letter_code
_entity_poly.pdbx_strand_id
1 'polypeptide(L)'
;MTAPTWDQYMAPSLRVLADGEVHQFRNLTAAAADLLGVTTEQRAILIPSGQQQYLNRGGWALSYLARVGAVERPSRGRYQITEVGRQLLAFNHDSITEKD
;
A
#
# COMPACT_ATOMS: atom_id res chain seq x y z
N MET A 1 6.38 5.04 -19.41
CA MET A 1 5.27 4.61 -18.55
C MET A 1 5.27 5.42 -17.25
N THR A 2 4.12 5.92 -16.85
CA THR A 2 4.02 6.74 -15.64
C THR A 2 4.03 5.86 -14.39
N ALA A 3 4.76 6.26 -13.35
CA ALA A 3 4.77 5.54 -12.09
C ALA A 3 3.37 5.59 -11.45
N PRO A 4 2.96 4.52 -10.73
CA PRO A 4 1.65 4.51 -10.08
C PRO A 4 1.49 5.64 -9.07
N THR A 5 0.27 6.17 -8.97
CA THR A 5 -0.08 7.17 -7.96
C THR A 5 -0.28 6.49 -6.61
N TRP A 6 -0.37 7.31 -5.53
CA TRP A 6 -0.47 6.75 -4.17
C TRP A 6 -1.73 5.88 -4.00
N ASP A 7 -2.86 6.27 -4.61
CA ASP A 7 -4.11 5.53 -4.48
C ASP A 7 -4.04 4.16 -5.16
N GLN A 8 -3.19 4.02 -6.17
CA GLN A 8 -3.01 2.74 -6.85
C GLN A 8 -2.29 1.71 -5.98
N TYR A 9 -1.66 2.13 -4.89
CA TYR A 9 -1.02 1.22 -3.94
C TYR A 9 -1.99 0.58 -2.96
N MET A 10 -3.25 1.07 -2.87
CA MET A 10 -4.19 0.59 -1.86
C MET A 10 -4.59 -0.87 -2.07
N ALA A 11 -5.07 -1.23 -3.25
CA ALA A 11 -5.48 -2.61 -3.51
C ALA A 11 -4.31 -3.59 -3.41
N PRO A 12 -3.13 -3.33 -4.02
CA PRO A 12 -1.99 -4.23 -3.86
C PRO A 12 -1.55 -4.38 -2.41
N SER A 13 -1.58 -3.30 -1.62
CA SER A 13 -1.20 -3.38 -0.20
C SER A 13 -2.14 -4.31 0.56
N LEU A 14 -3.44 -4.21 0.32
CA LEU A 14 -4.40 -5.11 0.95
C LEU A 14 -4.21 -6.55 0.48
N ARG A 15 -3.86 -6.77 -0.78
CA ARG A 15 -3.58 -8.11 -1.28
C ARG A 15 -2.38 -8.74 -0.58
N VAL A 16 -1.32 -7.98 -0.38
CA VAL A 16 -0.15 -8.47 0.37
C VAL A 16 -0.55 -8.81 1.80
N LEU A 17 -1.37 -7.97 2.42
CA LEU A 17 -1.80 -8.15 3.81
C LEU A 17 -2.89 -9.23 3.96
N ALA A 18 -3.43 -9.76 2.85
CA ALA A 18 -4.53 -10.72 2.90
C ALA A 18 -4.15 -12.04 3.57
N ASP A 19 -2.85 -12.32 3.75
CA ASP A 19 -2.38 -13.50 4.48
C ASP A 19 -2.68 -13.41 5.99
N GLY A 20 -3.11 -12.24 6.47
CA GLY A 20 -3.44 -12.03 7.88
C GLY A 20 -2.24 -11.77 8.78
N GLU A 21 -1.04 -11.80 8.23
CA GLU A 21 0.18 -11.61 9.01
C GLU A 21 0.51 -10.12 9.15
N VAL A 22 1.34 -9.80 10.15
CA VAL A 22 1.87 -8.45 10.34
C VAL A 22 3.04 -8.24 9.39
N HIS A 23 3.01 -7.17 8.60
CA HIS A 23 4.05 -6.85 7.64
C HIS A 23 4.72 -5.53 7.99
N GLN A 24 6.03 -5.49 7.80
CA GLN A 24 6.81 -4.26 7.97
C GLN A 24 6.59 -3.35 6.76
N PHE A 25 6.56 -2.04 6.99
CA PHE A 25 6.26 -1.04 5.97
C PHE A 25 7.07 -1.21 4.68
N ARG A 26 8.41 -1.33 4.79
CA ARG A 26 9.26 -1.45 3.60
C ARG A 26 8.96 -2.70 2.80
N ASN A 27 8.83 -3.82 3.49
CA ASN A 27 8.57 -5.10 2.84
C ASN A 27 7.19 -5.11 2.20
N LEU A 28 6.20 -4.58 2.91
CA LEU A 28 4.83 -4.48 2.41
C LEU A 28 4.77 -3.61 1.16
N THR A 29 5.38 -2.43 1.20
CA THR A 29 5.35 -1.49 0.08
C THR A 29 6.13 -2.03 -1.12
N ALA A 30 7.26 -2.70 -0.88
CA ALA A 30 8.02 -3.33 -1.97
C ALA A 30 7.19 -4.44 -2.64
N ALA A 31 6.49 -5.26 -1.86
CA ALA A 31 5.63 -6.30 -2.41
C ALA A 31 4.47 -5.72 -3.21
N ALA A 32 3.86 -4.63 -2.70
CA ALA A 32 2.80 -3.92 -3.44
C ALA A 32 3.35 -3.34 -4.75
N ALA A 33 4.55 -2.78 -4.72
CA ALA A 33 5.20 -2.26 -5.91
C ALA A 33 5.47 -3.37 -6.93
N ASP A 34 5.84 -4.57 -6.47
CA ASP A 34 6.01 -5.73 -7.36
C ASP A 34 4.70 -6.05 -8.07
N LEU A 35 3.59 -6.05 -7.34
CA LEU A 35 2.28 -6.31 -7.93
C LEU A 35 1.88 -5.25 -8.96
N LEU A 36 2.34 -4.02 -8.77
CA LEU A 36 2.05 -2.91 -9.69
C LEU A 36 3.04 -2.85 -10.86
N GLY A 37 4.08 -3.67 -10.85
CA GLY A 37 5.09 -3.66 -11.91
C GLY A 37 6.02 -2.46 -11.84
N VAL A 38 6.22 -1.88 -10.66
CA VAL A 38 7.13 -0.74 -10.49
C VAL A 38 8.55 -1.19 -10.75
N THR A 39 9.22 -0.55 -11.71
CA THR A 39 10.56 -0.94 -12.15
C THR A 39 11.63 -0.49 -11.16
N THR A 40 12.83 -1.04 -11.31
CA THR A 40 13.99 -0.63 -10.51
C THR A 40 14.28 0.86 -10.71
N GLU A 41 14.17 1.34 -11.95
CA GLU A 41 14.39 2.75 -12.27
C GLU A 41 13.36 3.64 -11.59
N GLN A 42 12.10 3.22 -11.58
CA GLN A 42 11.04 3.97 -10.90
C GLN A 42 11.25 4.01 -9.39
N ARG A 43 11.74 2.90 -8.80
CA ARG A 43 12.01 2.86 -7.35
C ARG A 43 13.18 3.75 -6.95
N ALA A 44 14.05 4.09 -7.89
CA ALA A 44 15.18 4.99 -7.62
C ALA A 44 14.78 6.45 -7.62
N ILE A 45 13.57 6.80 -8.09
CA ILE A 45 13.10 8.17 -8.12
C ILE A 45 12.92 8.69 -6.69
N LEU A 46 13.46 9.89 -6.42
CA LEU A 46 13.37 10.51 -5.10
C LEU A 46 12.42 11.70 -5.16
N ILE A 47 11.72 11.95 -4.06
CA ILE A 47 10.97 13.20 -3.87
C ILE A 47 11.91 14.23 -3.23
N PRO A 48 11.49 15.53 -3.16
CA PRO A 48 12.39 16.58 -2.66
C PRO A 48 12.96 16.33 -1.26
N SER A 49 12.26 15.57 -0.41
CA SER A 49 12.76 15.23 0.93
C SER A 49 13.89 14.21 0.91
N GLY A 50 14.17 13.59 -0.24
CA GLY A 50 15.17 12.54 -0.37
C GLY A 50 14.60 11.13 -0.18
N GLN A 51 13.33 11.00 0.18
CA GLN A 51 12.68 9.71 0.29
C GLN A 51 12.39 9.13 -1.11
N GLN A 52 12.44 7.81 -1.23
CA GLN A 52 12.05 7.16 -2.48
C GLN A 52 10.55 7.38 -2.72
N GLN A 53 10.20 7.80 -3.93
CA GLN A 53 8.84 8.16 -4.29
C GLN A 53 7.86 7.00 -4.07
N TYR A 54 8.24 5.77 -4.43
CA TYR A 54 7.34 4.64 -4.28
C TYR A 54 7.03 4.35 -2.82
N LEU A 55 8.00 4.53 -1.92
CA LEU A 55 7.78 4.36 -0.47
C LEU A 55 6.85 5.45 0.06
N ASN A 56 7.03 6.69 -0.41
CA ASN A 56 6.16 7.79 -0.02
C ASN A 56 4.71 7.51 -0.43
N ARG A 57 4.51 7.09 -1.67
CA ARG A 57 3.17 6.80 -2.19
C ARG A 57 2.52 5.62 -1.47
N GLY A 58 3.28 4.56 -1.21
CA GLY A 58 2.79 3.44 -0.41
C GLY A 58 2.40 3.85 1.00
N GLY A 59 3.19 4.73 1.61
CA GLY A 59 2.89 5.28 2.94
C GLY A 59 1.58 6.06 2.96
N TRP A 60 1.32 6.88 1.94
CA TRP A 60 0.05 7.61 1.83
C TRP A 60 -1.13 6.65 1.71
N ALA A 61 -0.98 5.59 0.90
CA ALA A 61 -2.02 4.57 0.76
C ALA A 61 -2.34 3.91 2.10
N LEU A 62 -1.29 3.52 2.84
CA LEU A 62 -1.48 2.87 4.14
C LEU A 62 -2.09 3.82 5.17
N SER A 63 -1.72 5.10 5.14
CA SER A 63 -2.33 6.11 6.01
C SER A 63 -3.83 6.21 5.77
N TYR A 64 -4.24 6.23 4.50
CA TYR A 64 -5.64 6.29 4.15
C TYR A 64 -6.37 5.01 4.57
N LEU A 65 -5.78 3.85 4.31
CA LEU A 65 -6.37 2.56 4.68
C LEU A 65 -6.53 2.46 6.21
N ALA A 66 -5.57 2.98 6.96
CA ALA A 66 -5.69 3.01 8.43
C ALA A 66 -6.81 3.94 8.88
N ARG A 67 -6.95 5.08 8.21
CA ARG A 67 -8.00 6.05 8.54
C ARG A 67 -9.40 5.47 8.35
N VAL A 68 -9.61 4.68 7.30
CA VAL A 68 -10.92 4.07 7.03
C VAL A 68 -11.09 2.73 7.75
N GLY A 69 -10.10 2.31 8.54
CA GLY A 69 -10.19 1.09 9.32
C GLY A 69 -9.88 -0.19 8.56
N ALA A 70 -9.33 -0.09 7.35
CA ALA A 70 -9.02 -1.27 6.52
C ALA A 70 -7.74 -1.99 6.97
N VAL A 71 -6.83 -1.27 7.61
CA VAL A 71 -5.63 -1.85 8.21
C VAL A 71 -5.47 -1.31 9.62
N GLU A 72 -4.77 -2.07 10.46
CA GLU A 72 -4.39 -1.61 11.79
C GLU A 72 -2.87 -1.63 11.91
N ARG A 73 -2.36 -0.90 12.88
CA ARG A 73 -0.93 -0.76 13.13
C ARG A 73 -0.62 -1.33 14.52
N PRO A 74 -0.31 -2.65 14.60
CA PRO A 74 0.01 -3.25 15.90
C PRO A 74 1.20 -2.58 16.58
N SER A 75 2.14 -2.08 15.78
CA SER A 75 3.27 -1.31 16.28
C SER A 75 3.75 -0.38 15.18
N ARG A 76 4.68 0.52 15.53
CA ARG A 76 5.20 1.50 14.59
C ARG A 76 5.84 0.82 13.39
N GLY A 77 5.41 1.24 12.19
CA GLY A 77 5.95 0.73 10.94
C GLY A 77 5.47 -0.67 10.58
N ARG A 78 4.49 -1.21 11.29
CA ARG A 78 3.93 -2.54 11.02
C ARG A 78 2.44 -2.44 10.79
N TYR A 79 1.93 -3.28 9.88
CA TYR A 79 0.54 -3.21 9.43
C TYR A 79 -0.05 -4.61 9.33
N GLN A 80 -1.36 -4.69 9.55
CA GLN A 80 -2.11 -5.94 9.47
C GLN A 80 -3.50 -5.61 8.93
N ILE A 81 -4.07 -6.52 8.13
CA ILE A 81 -5.41 -6.32 7.55
C ILE A 81 -6.47 -6.47 8.65
N THR A 82 -7.58 -5.73 8.49
CA THR A 82 -8.75 -5.84 9.35
C THR A 82 -9.90 -6.49 8.57
N GLU A 83 -11.01 -6.76 9.26
CA GLU A 83 -12.22 -7.25 8.59
C GLU A 83 -12.71 -6.24 7.55
N VAL A 84 -12.65 -4.95 7.86
CA VAL A 84 -12.99 -3.90 6.88
C VAL A 84 -12.11 -4.02 5.64
N GLY A 85 -10.80 -4.24 5.84
CA GLY A 85 -9.87 -4.42 4.73
C GLY A 85 -10.22 -5.63 3.88
N ARG A 86 -10.61 -6.73 4.51
CA ARG A 86 -11.03 -7.94 3.77
C ARG A 86 -12.29 -7.69 2.98
N GLN A 87 -13.24 -6.94 3.53
CA GLN A 87 -14.47 -6.59 2.83
C GLN A 87 -14.18 -5.70 1.63
N LEU A 88 -13.30 -4.71 1.78
CA LEU A 88 -12.89 -3.86 0.67
C LEU A 88 -12.27 -4.68 -0.45
N LEU A 89 -11.41 -5.62 -0.11
CA LEU A 89 -10.76 -6.47 -1.08
C LEU A 89 -11.78 -7.34 -1.83
N ALA A 90 -12.77 -7.86 -1.11
CA ALA A 90 -13.79 -8.72 -1.69
C ALA A 90 -14.70 -7.96 -2.68
N PHE A 91 -15.01 -6.70 -2.38
CA PHE A 91 -15.90 -5.90 -3.23
C PHE A 91 -15.15 -5.15 -4.33
N ASN A 92 -13.89 -4.76 -4.10
CA ASN A 92 -13.14 -3.91 -5.01
C ASN A 92 -11.75 -4.48 -5.28
N HIS A 93 -11.68 -5.77 -5.58
CA HIS A 93 -10.39 -6.48 -5.68
C HIS A 93 -9.48 -5.94 -6.80
N ASP A 94 -10.03 -5.29 -7.80
CA ASP A 94 -9.23 -4.77 -8.92
C ASP A 94 -8.86 -3.31 -8.75
N SER A 95 -9.67 -2.54 -8.04
CA SER A 95 -9.46 -1.10 -7.94
C SER A 95 -10.07 -0.57 -6.66
N ILE A 96 -9.23 -0.13 -5.74
CA ILE A 96 -9.64 0.54 -4.51
C ILE A 96 -9.09 1.95 -4.57
N THR A 97 -9.95 2.95 -4.43
CA THR A 97 -9.57 4.36 -4.47
C THR A 97 -10.15 5.09 -3.28
N GLU A 98 -9.77 6.35 -3.10
CA GLU A 98 -10.29 7.15 -2.00
C GLU A 98 -11.80 7.42 -2.10
N LYS A 99 -12.41 7.13 -3.25
CA LYS A 99 -13.85 7.26 -3.44
C LYS A 99 -14.61 6.01 -3.00
N ASP A 100 -13.92 4.93 -2.81
CA ASP A 100 -14.49 3.67 -2.38
C ASP A 100 -14.51 3.59 -0.86
#